data_e66020ae8df9adb74b3da1ee59ed555b
#
_entry.id   e66020ae8df9adb74b3da1ee59ed555b
#
_cell.length_a   1.000
_cell.length_b   1.000
_cell.length_c   1.000
_cell.angle_alpha   90.00
_cell.angle_beta   90.00
_cell.angle_gamma   90.00
#
_symmetry.space_group_name_H-M   'P 1'
#
loop_
_entity.id
_entity.type
_entity.pdbx_description
1 polymer ?
#
loop_
_entity_poly.entity_id
_entity_poly.type
_entity_poly.pdbx_seq_one_letter_code
_entity_poly.pdbx_strand_id
1 'polypeptide(L)'
;MSSREQKKLQTRHAFFNAVLDLCMTGQSFSSISLRQVTREVGVVPTAFYRHFDDMESLGRALVIEELGGTMATLSENLQIGRKRSFERQIAKSIQMFLYMVSEQPCYSQFLVSERYGGSEAVRKAINELIKKHGQNLAEDLALQPAFTHINTYDRRLLAEAGVNMFFSWIIDWLELTYTEDHDDEVDLAEIEKKKQLMLHNCTRQAQMLFYGAYNWKSTEETRLND
;
A
#
# COMPACT_ATOMS: atom_id res chain seq x y z
N MET A 1 -7.19 -21.72 18.31
CA MET A 1 -7.00 -22.33 16.96
C MET A 1 -6.45 -23.75 17.13
N SER A 2 -6.97 -24.72 16.38
CA SER A 2 -6.44 -26.09 16.41
C SER A 2 -5.08 -26.16 15.67
N SER A 3 -4.24 -27.17 16.02
CA SER A 3 -2.95 -27.40 15.32
C SER A 3 -3.11 -27.57 13.80
N ARG A 4 -4.28 -28.09 13.35
CA ARG A 4 -4.58 -28.26 11.93
C ARG A 4 -4.89 -26.94 11.26
N GLU A 5 -5.58 -26.02 11.92
CA GLU A 5 -5.87 -24.67 11.42
C GLU A 5 -4.60 -23.84 11.31
N GLN A 6 -3.70 -23.93 12.29
CA GLN A 6 -2.40 -23.27 12.26
C GLN A 6 -1.56 -23.74 11.07
N LYS A 7 -1.49 -25.06 10.81
CA LYS A 7 -0.77 -25.61 9.64
C LYS A 7 -1.39 -25.16 8.32
N LYS A 8 -2.72 -25.10 8.26
CA LYS A 8 -3.43 -24.61 7.07
C LYS A 8 -3.07 -23.14 6.78
N LEU A 9 -3.05 -22.30 7.83
CA LEU A 9 -2.71 -20.89 7.71
C LEU A 9 -1.23 -20.71 7.29
N GLN A 10 -0.31 -21.44 7.92
CA GLN A 10 1.11 -21.42 7.56
C GLN A 10 1.35 -21.78 6.08
N THR A 11 0.66 -22.83 5.58
CA THR A 11 0.79 -23.22 4.17
C THR A 11 0.20 -22.12 3.25
N ARG A 12 -0.87 -21.45 3.66
CA ARG A 12 -1.46 -20.36 2.92
C ARG A 12 -0.50 -19.18 2.80
N HIS A 13 0.15 -18.77 3.89
CA HIS A 13 1.19 -17.74 3.90
C HIS A 13 2.43 -18.15 3.08
N ALA A 14 2.81 -19.43 3.10
CA ALA A 14 3.91 -19.91 2.27
C ALA A 14 3.64 -19.73 0.77
N PHE A 15 2.39 -19.88 0.32
CA PHE A 15 2.00 -19.57 -1.06
C PHE A 15 2.10 -18.07 -1.37
N PHE A 16 1.73 -17.21 -0.44
CA PHE A 16 1.87 -15.76 -0.62
C PHE A 16 3.36 -15.37 -0.74
N ASN A 17 4.19 -15.86 0.17
CA ASN A 17 5.63 -15.60 0.14
C ASN A 17 6.27 -16.10 -1.17
N ALA A 18 5.93 -17.31 -1.62
CA ALA A 18 6.45 -17.85 -2.87
C ALA A 18 6.11 -16.96 -4.09
N VAL A 19 4.90 -16.37 -4.13
CA VAL A 19 4.54 -15.40 -5.19
C VAL A 19 5.39 -14.14 -5.06
N LEU A 20 5.53 -13.60 -3.87
CA LEU A 20 6.30 -12.38 -3.63
C LEU A 20 7.77 -12.58 -4.01
N ASP A 21 8.37 -13.69 -3.58
CA ASP A 21 9.76 -14.02 -3.90
C ASP A 21 9.99 -14.14 -5.42
N LEU A 22 9.08 -14.80 -6.14
CA LEU A 22 9.12 -14.88 -7.60
C LEU A 22 8.97 -13.49 -8.24
N CYS A 23 8.09 -12.62 -7.72
CA CYS A 23 7.95 -11.25 -8.21
C CYS A 23 9.21 -10.42 -7.97
N MET A 24 9.92 -10.64 -6.85
CA MET A 24 11.20 -9.95 -6.56
C MET A 24 12.30 -10.34 -7.55
N THR A 25 12.22 -11.50 -8.21
CA THR A 25 13.13 -11.85 -9.32
C THR A 25 12.80 -11.15 -10.64
N GLY A 26 11.84 -10.23 -10.66
CA GLY A 26 11.41 -9.47 -11.84
C GLY A 26 10.31 -10.16 -12.65
N GLN A 27 9.73 -11.26 -12.17
CA GLN A 27 8.57 -11.88 -12.85
C GLN A 27 7.29 -11.11 -12.54
N SER A 28 6.44 -10.87 -13.56
CA SER A 28 5.08 -10.38 -13.30
C SER A 28 4.20 -11.50 -12.77
N PHE A 29 3.24 -11.20 -11.90
CA PHE A 29 2.31 -12.20 -11.36
C PHE A 29 1.61 -13.00 -12.45
N SER A 30 1.20 -12.37 -13.55
CA SER A 30 0.54 -13.04 -14.68
C SER A 30 1.42 -14.04 -15.43
N SER A 31 2.74 -13.98 -15.28
CA SER A 31 3.69 -14.93 -15.87
C SER A 31 4.03 -16.11 -14.95
N ILE A 32 3.67 -16.03 -13.66
CA ILE A 32 3.94 -17.07 -12.67
C ILE A 32 2.93 -18.20 -12.81
N SER A 33 3.42 -19.43 -12.93
CA SER A 33 2.58 -20.62 -13.02
C SER A 33 2.36 -21.28 -11.64
N LEU A 34 1.23 -21.96 -11.47
CA LEU A 34 0.92 -22.78 -10.31
C LEU A 34 2.06 -23.77 -9.97
N ARG A 35 2.71 -24.36 -11.03
CA ARG A 35 3.83 -25.29 -10.81
C ARG A 35 5.05 -24.61 -10.22
N GLN A 36 5.36 -23.37 -10.59
CA GLN A 36 6.46 -22.61 -9.99
C GLN A 36 6.17 -22.38 -8.52
N VAL A 37 4.97 -21.85 -8.19
CA VAL A 37 4.57 -21.57 -6.81
C VAL A 37 4.58 -22.83 -5.93
N THR A 38 4.01 -23.94 -6.40
CA THR A 38 4.00 -25.19 -5.61
C THR A 38 5.38 -25.79 -5.42
N ARG A 39 6.28 -25.62 -6.40
CA ARG A 39 7.69 -26.02 -6.27
C ARG A 39 8.42 -25.17 -5.23
N GLU A 40 8.18 -23.88 -5.22
CA GLU A 40 8.78 -22.94 -4.26
C GLU A 40 8.35 -23.28 -2.82
N VAL A 41 7.06 -23.55 -2.63
CA VAL A 41 6.51 -23.99 -1.33
C VAL A 41 6.94 -25.41 -0.93
N GLY A 42 7.43 -26.23 -1.89
CA GLY A 42 7.81 -27.62 -1.64
C GLY A 42 6.62 -28.57 -1.49
N VAL A 43 5.51 -28.30 -2.18
CA VAL A 43 4.29 -29.11 -2.11
C VAL A 43 3.86 -29.62 -3.50
N VAL A 44 3.04 -30.69 -3.52
CA VAL A 44 2.44 -31.19 -4.75
C VAL A 44 1.33 -30.26 -5.23
N PRO A 45 1.09 -30.13 -6.56
CA PRO A 45 0.06 -29.26 -7.11
C PRO A 45 -1.34 -29.46 -6.53
N THR A 46 -1.70 -30.70 -6.15
CA THR A 46 -3.00 -30.99 -5.52
C THR A 46 -3.18 -30.34 -4.15
N ALA A 47 -2.09 -29.99 -3.46
CA ALA A 47 -2.16 -29.30 -2.18
C ALA A 47 -2.59 -27.83 -2.36
N PHE A 48 -2.26 -27.21 -3.48
CA PHE A 48 -2.67 -25.84 -3.83
C PHE A 48 -4.18 -25.67 -3.82
N TYR A 49 -4.91 -26.60 -4.43
CA TYR A 49 -6.37 -26.56 -4.54
C TYR A 49 -7.14 -26.72 -3.23
N ARG A 50 -6.43 -26.99 -2.11
CA ARG A 50 -7.01 -26.94 -0.77
C ARG A 50 -7.07 -25.52 -0.20
N HIS A 51 -6.40 -24.56 -0.82
CA HIS A 51 -6.24 -23.19 -0.39
C HIS A 51 -6.79 -22.17 -1.37
N PHE A 52 -6.66 -22.44 -2.67
CA PHE A 52 -7.03 -21.53 -3.75
C PHE A 52 -7.59 -22.33 -4.92
N ASP A 53 -8.57 -21.75 -5.62
CA ASP A 53 -9.18 -22.38 -6.80
C ASP A 53 -8.26 -22.30 -8.02
N ASP A 54 -7.53 -21.19 -8.16
CA ASP A 54 -6.60 -20.89 -9.25
C ASP A 54 -5.57 -19.82 -8.84
N MET A 55 -4.68 -19.45 -9.74
CA MET A 55 -3.68 -18.41 -9.53
C MET A 55 -4.32 -17.03 -9.30
N GLU A 56 -5.41 -16.71 -9.98
CA GLU A 56 -6.10 -15.43 -9.82
C GLU A 56 -6.69 -15.31 -8.41
N SER A 57 -7.26 -16.38 -7.86
CA SER A 57 -7.76 -16.42 -6.49
C SER A 57 -6.64 -16.30 -5.45
N LEU A 58 -5.45 -16.86 -5.70
CA LEU A 58 -4.25 -16.69 -4.89
C LEU A 58 -3.81 -15.20 -4.89
N GLY A 59 -3.66 -14.60 -6.07
CA GLY A 59 -3.24 -13.20 -6.18
C GLY A 59 -4.22 -12.23 -5.53
N ARG A 60 -5.52 -12.44 -5.73
CA ARG A 60 -6.58 -11.67 -5.06
C ARG A 60 -6.52 -11.83 -3.53
N ALA A 61 -6.34 -13.05 -3.04
CA ALA A 61 -6.24 -13.31 -1.61
C ALA A 61 -5.00 -12.64 -0.99
N LEU A 62 -3.85 -12.67 -1.68
CA LEU A 62 -2.64 -11.97 -1.27
C LEU A 62 -2.91 -10.47 -1.05
N VAL A 63 -3.58 -9.81 -2.00
CA VAL A 63 -3.93 -8.38 -1.87
C VAL A 63 -4.86 -8.13 -0.70
N ILE A 64 -5.90 -8.94 -0.54
CA ILE A 64 -6.96 -8.69 0.46
C ILE A 64 -6.47 -9.02 1.88
N GLU A 65 -5.82 -10.18 2.06
CA GLU A 65 -5.48 -10.72 3.38
C GLU A 65 -4.21 -10.08 3.95
N GLU A 66 -3.16 -9.98 3.15
CA GLU A 66 -1.87 -9.45 3.62
C GLU A 66 -1.80 -7.93 3.51
N LEU A 67 -2.00 -7.37 2.32
CA LEU A 67 -1.92 -5.93 2.11
C LEU A 67 -3.06 -5.19 2.81
N GLY A 68 -4.29 -5.75 2.78
CA GLY A 68 -5.43 -5.16 3.48
C GLY A 68 -5.24 -5.10 4.99
N GLY A 69 -4.62 -6.13 5.60
CA GLY A 69 -4.28 -6.17 7.02
C GLY A 69 -3.23 -5.13 7.41
N THR A 70 -2.16 -5.05 6.64
CA THR A 70 -1.06 -4.08 6.86
C THR A 70 -1.56 -2.63 6.79
N MET A 71 -2.35 -2.32 5.77
CA MET A 71 -2.92 -0.98 5.60
C MET A 71 -3.98 -0.63 6.66
N ALA A 72 -4.75 -1.59 7.16
CA ALA A 72 -5.68 -1.36 8.27
C ALA A 72 -4.92 -0.98 9.55
N THR A 73 -3.84 -1.69 9.87
CA THR A 73 -2.97 -1.37 11.01
C THR A 73 -2.35 0.04 10.87
N LEU A 74 -1.96 0.43 9.64
CA LEU A 74 -1.49 1.79 9.37
C LEU A 74 -2.59 2.82 9.67
N SER A 75 -3.80 2.63 9.16
CA SER A 75 -4.93 3.54 9.39
C SER A 75 -5.26 3.68 10.88
N GLU A 76 -5.25 2.58 11.65
CA GLU A 76 -5.49 2.61 13.10
C GLU A 76 -4.40 3.40 13.86
N ASN A 77 -3.14 3.22 13.47
CA ASN A 77 -2.01 3.96 14.07
C ASN A 77 -1.96 5.44 13.65
N LEU A 78 -2.55 5.76 12.50
CA LEU A 78 -2.64 7.09 11.93
C LEU A 78 -3.90 7.83 12.34
N GLN A 79 -4.75 7.27 13.23
CA GLN A 79 -5.95 7.95 13.70
C GLN A 79 -5.61 9.40 14.02
N ILE A 80 -6.07 10.27 13.14
CA ILE A 80 -5.84 11.71 13.19
C ILE A 80 -6.62 12.23 14.42
N GLY A 81 -5.98 12.10 15.59
CA GLY A 81 -6.58 12.44 16.87
C GLY A 81 -6.80 13.95 16.99
N ARG A 82 -7.95 14.35 17.52
CA ARG A 82 -8.42 15.74 17.70
C ARG A 82 -7.49 16.67 18.51
N LYS A 83 -6.36 16.17 19.06
CA LYS A 83 -5.53 16.89 20.06
C LYS A 83 -4.14 17.35 19.58
N ARG A 84 -3.71 17.04 18.35
CA ARG A 84 -2.38 17.43 17.83
C ARG A 84 -2.51 18.31 16.60
N SER A 85 -1.49 19.15 16.33
CA SER A 85 -1.49 19.94 15.10
C SER A 85 -1.50 19.00 13.90
N PHE A 86 -2.34 19.29 12.94
CA PHE A 86 -2.51 18.51 11.69
C PHE A 86 -1.17 18.29 10.96
N GLU A 87 -0.31 19.30 10.96
CA GLU A 87 1.04 19.25 10.37
C GLU A 87 1.93 18.15 10.96
N ARG A 88 1.95 18.04 12.31
CA ARG A 88 2.72 17.00 12.98
C ARG A 88 2.17 15.61 12.71
N GLN A 89 0.86 15.52 12.50
CA GLN A 89 0.21 14.25 12.16
C GLN A 89 0.58 13.81 10.75
N ILE A 90 0.57 14.72 9.77
CA ILE A 90 1.01 14.44 8.39
C ILE A 90 2.44 13.91 8.39
N ALA A 91 3.38 14.62 8.99
CA ALA A 91 4.78 14.23 9.02
C ALA A 91 4.97 12.83 9.64
N LYS A 92 4.31 12.57 10.79
CA LYS A 92 4.36 11.28 11.46
C LYS A 92 3.75 10.16 10.62
N SER A 93 2.64 10.43 9.93
CA SER A 93 1.96 9.49 9.04
C SER A 93 2.86 9.07 7.90
N ILE A 94 3.53 10.02 7.26
CA ILE A 94 4.45 9.75 6.15
C ILE A 94 5.66 8.96 6.65
N GLN A 95 6.26 9.35 7.77
CA GLN A 95 7.37 8.61 8.36
C GLN A 95 7.00 7.16 8.66
N MET A 96 5.84 6.93 9.29
CA MET A 96 5.34 5.59 9.57
C MET A 96 5.08 4.79 8.29
N PHE A 97 4.50 5.43 7.27
CA PHE A 97 4.26 4.79 5.98
C PHE A 97 5.56 4.36 5.30
N LEU A 98 6.56 5.23 5.18
CA LEU A 98 7.84 4.89 4.58
C LEU A 98 8.59 3.82 5.38
N TYR A 99 8.50 3.86 6.72
CA TYR A 99 9.01 2.78 7.57
C TYR A 99 8.36 1.42 7.24
N MET A 100 7.03 1.39 7.07
CA MET A 100 6.34 0.14 6.70
C MET A 100 6.72 -0.36 5.31
N VAL A 101 6.98 0.55 4.35
CA VAL A 101 7.50 0.16 3.03
C VAL A 101 8.87 -0.51 3.18
N SER A 102 9.75 0.00 4.06
CA SER A 102 11.06 -0.62 4.36
C SER A 102 10.94 -1.98 5.03
N GLU A 103 9.99 -2.14 5.97
CA GLU A 103 9.78 -3.41 6.67
C GLU A 103 9.19 -4.52 5.77
N GLN A 104 8.50 -4.13 4.69
CA GLN A 104 7.82 -5.07 3.81
C GLN A 104 8.05 -4.75 2.32
N PRO A 105 9.31 -4.78 1.85
CA PRO A 105 9.65 -4.36 0.50
C PRO A 105 8.99 -5.23 -0.58
N CYS A 106 8.91 -6.55 -0.37
CA CYS A 106 8.30 -7.49 -1.33
C CYS A 106 6.82 -7.19 -1.57
N TYR A 107 6.07 -6.90 -0.48
CA TYR A 107 4.65 -6.51 -0.60
C TYR A 107 4.50 -5.16 -1.30
N SER A 108 5.34 -4.20 -0.95
CA SER A 108 5.31 -2.86 -1.52
C SER A 108 5.63 -2.90 -3.02
N GLN A 109 6.64 -3.67 -3.40
CA GLN A 109 7.02 -3.90 -4.81
C GLN A 109 5.88 -4.59 -5.58
N PHE A 110 5.28 -5.64 -5.03
CA PHE A 110 4.15 -6.35 -5.64
C PHE A 110 2.98 -5.39 -5.89
N LEU A 111 2.61 -4.60 -4.87
CA LEU A 111 1.50 -3.65 -4.95
C LEU A 111 1.68 -2.64 -6.09
N VAL A 112 2.88 -2.08 -6.21
CA VAL A 112 3.19 -1.07 -7.22
C VAL A 112 3.25 -1.69 -8.62
N SER A 113 3.95 -2.81 -8.76
CA SER A 113 4.14 -3.48 -10.06
C SER A 113 2.83 -4.03 -10.61
N GLU A 114 2.01 -4.67 -9.77
CA GLU A 114 0.78 -5.33 -10.21
C GLU A 114 -0.43 -4.39 -10.26
N ARG A 115 -0.31 -3.14 -9.81
CA ARG A 115 -1.36 -2.12 -10.03
C ARG A 115 -1.70 -1.96 -11.51
N TYR A 116 -0.71 -2.13 -12.38
CA TYR A 116 -0.84 -2.08 -13.84
C TYR A 116 -0.43 -3.40 -14.50
N GLY A 117 -0.29 -4.47 -13.71
CA GLY A 117 0.13 -5.79 -14.16
C GLY A 117 -0.88 -6.52 -15.05
N GLY A 118 -0.51 -7.72 -15.52
CA GLY A 118 -1.31 -8.49 -16.47
C GLY A 118 -2.59 -9.12 -15.89
N SER A 119 -2.63 -9.44 -14.58
CA SER A 119 -3.79 -10.07 -13.95
C SER A 119 -4.92 -9.08 -13.67
N GLU A 120 -6.09 -9.29 -14.26
CA GLU A 120 -7.28 -8.46 -14.03
C GLU A 120 -7.80 -8.60 -12.59
N ALA A 121 -7.78 -9.79 -12.02
CA ALA A 121 -8.26 -10.03 -10.66
C ALA A 121 -7.40 -9.32 -9.62
N VAL A 122 -6.07 -9.35 -9.81
CA VAL A 122 -5.12 -8.64 -8.93
C VAL A 122 -5.29 -7.13 -9.07
N ARG A 123 -5.36 -6.59 -10.29
CA ARG A 123 -5.60 -5.15 -10.52
C ARG A 123 -6.90 -4.67 -9.87
N LYS A 124 -8.00 -5.44 -10.02
CA LYS A 124 -9.28 -5.11 -9.38
C LYS A 124 -9.16 -5.09 -7.86
N ALA A 125 -8.51 -6.11 -7.27
CA ALA A 125 -8.31 -6.17 -5.82
C ALA A 125 -7.48 -5.00 -5.29
N ILE A 126 -6.40 -4.61 -5.99
CA ILE A 126 -5.59 -3.44 -5.65
C ILE A 126 -6.42 -2.14 -5.74
N ASN A 127 -7.19 -1.97 -6.81
CA ASN A 127 -8.03 -0.78 -6.97
C ASN A 127 -9.14 -0.70 -5.91
N GLU A 128 -9.74 -1.82 -5.51
CA GLU A 128 -10.70 -1.88 -4.41
C GLU A 128 -10.05 -1.51 -3.07
N LEU A 129 -8.81 -1.98 -2.82
CA LEU A 129 -8.03 -1.62 -1.65
C LEU A 129 -7.75 -0.11 -1.60
N ILE A 130 -7.27 0.47 -2.72
CA ILE A 130 -7.01 1.91 -2.86
C ILE A 130 -8.28 2.71 -2.59
N LYS A 131 -9.40 2.33 -3.22
CA LYS A 131 -10.70 2.98 -3.04
C LYS A 131 -11.15 2.96 -1.58
N LYS A 132 -11.02 1.82 -0.91
CA LYS A 132 -11.35 1.66 0.51
C LYS A 132 -10.53 2.61 1.39
N HIS A 133 -9.21 2.70 1.14
CA HIS A 133 -8.35 3.62 1.90
C HIS A 133 -8.65 5.09 1.60
N GLY A 134 -8.98 5.43 0.36
CA GLY A 134 -9.47 6.76 0.01
C GLY A 134 -10.75 7.12 0.76
N GLN A 135 -11.70 6.19 0.87
CA GLN A 135 -12.93 6.39 1.65
C GLN A 135 -12.63 6.62 3.14
N ASN A 136 -11.82 5.76 3.75
CA ASN A 136 -11.42 5.91 5.16
C ASN A 136 -10.74 7.26 5.41
N LEU A 137 -9.81 7.68 4.54
CA LEU A 137 -9.16 8.98 4.66
C LEU A 137 -10.16 10.14 4.51
N ALA A 138 -11.12 10.05 3.60
CA ALA A 138 -12.16 11.07 3.44
C ALA A 138 -13.06 11.19 4.68
N GLU A 139 -13.36 10.06 5.35
CA GLU A 139 -14.08 10.03 6.62
C GLU A 139 -13.26 10.65 7.75
N ASP A 140 -11.98 10.31 7.86
CA ASP A 140 -11.06 10.91 8.83
C ASP A 140 -10.93 12.42 8.64
N LEU A 141 -10.82 12.89 7.39
CA LEU A 141 -10.80 14.32 7.06
C LEU A 141 -12.10 15.02 7.45
N ALA A 142 -13.26 14.35 7.33
CA ALA A 142 -14.53 14.91 7.75
C ALA A 142 -14.60 15.22 9.26
N LEU A 143 -13.83 14.49 10.06
CA LEU A 143 -13.74 14.69 11.51
C LEU A 143 -12.77 15.81 11.90
N GLN A 144 -11.98 16.33 10.96
CA GLN A 144 -11.03 17.41 11.23
C GLN A 144 -11.69 18.77 11.08
N PRO A 145 -11.60 19.66 12.09
CA PRO A 145 -12.18 21.00 12.01
C PRO A 145 -11.71 21.81 10.79
N ALA A 146 -10.46 21.54 10.34
CA ALA A 146 -9.86 22.21 9.19
C ALA A 146 -10.55 21.90 7.85
N PHE A 147 -11.30 20.80 7.74
CA PHE A 147 -11.90 20.32 6.48
C PHE A 147 -13.42 20.17 6.52
N THR A 148 -14.08 20.66 7.57
CA THR A 148 -15.54 20.59 7.71
C THR A 148 -16.28 21.45 6.69
N HIS A 149 -15.61 22.48 6.14
CA HIS A 149 -16.15 23.37 5.11
C HIS A 149 -16.12 22.78 3.69
N ILE A 150 -15.36 21.66 3.49
CA ILE A 150 -15.28 20.98 2.21
C ILE A 150 -16.43 19.99 2.10
N ASN A 151 -17.16 19.99 0.97
CA ASN A 151 -18.24 19.04 0.73
C ASN A 151 -17.72 17.58 0.64
N THR A 152 -18.62 16.62 0.67
CA THR A 152 -18.28 15.19 0.69
C THR A 152 -17.58 14.75 -0.60
N TYR A 153 -17.98 15.30 -1.75
CA TYR A 153 -17.38 14.98 -3.04
C TYR A 153 -15.92 15.46 -3.10
N ASP A 154 -15.67 16.72 -2.78
CA ASP A 154 -14.32 17.30 -2.81
C ASP A 154 -13.39 16.64 -1.78
N ARG A 155 -13.89 16.27 -0.59
CA ARG A 155 -13.11 15.50 0.39
C ARG A 155 -12.70 14.13 -0.16
N ARG A 156 -13.58 13.46 -0.92
CA ARG A 156 -13.25 12.19 -1.56
C ARG A 156 -12.16 12.36 -2.60
N LEU A 157 -12.27 13.40 -3.46
CA LEU A 157 -11.21 13.71 -4.44
C LEU A 157 -9.88 14.03 -3.77
N LEU A 158 -9.90 14.80 -2.69
CA LEU A 158 -8.70 15.11 -1.90
C LEU A 158 -8.05 13.83 -1.34
N ALA A 159 -8.85 12.95 -0.78
CA ALA A 159 -8.39 11.68 -0.23
C ALA A 159 -7.82 10.75 -1.31
N GLU A 160 -8.47 10.65 -2.46
CA GLU A 160 -8.00 9.89 -3.62
C GLU A 160 -6.65 10.44 -4.13
N ALA A 161 -6.51 11.76 -4.24
CA ALA A 161 -5.25 12.39 -4.61
C ALA A 161 -4.13 12.07 -3.59
N GLY A 162 -4.44 12.14 -2.29
CA GLY A 162 -3.53 11.76 -1.22
C GLY A 162 -3.07 10.31 -1.33
N VAL A 163 -4.00 9.35 -1.46
CA VAL A 163 -3.66 7.92 -1.60
C VAL A 163 -2.82 7.65 -2.85
N ASN A 164 -3.13 8.30 -3.99
CA ASN A 164 -2.33 8.15 -5.22
C ASN A 164 -0.89 8.66 -5.05
N MET A 165 -0.71 9.72 -4.29
CA MET A 165 0.62 10.28 -3.98
C MET A 165 1.49 9.27 -3.21
N PHE A 166 0.91 8.49 -2.28
CA PHE A 166 1.63 7.43 -1.56
C PHE A 166 2.21 6.35 -2.50
N PHE A 167 1.49 5.98 -3.57
CA PHE A 167 2.00 5.00 -4.55
C PHE A 167 3.25 5.50 -5.28
N SER A 168 3.30 6.79 -5.61
CA SER A 168 4.51 7.40 -6.19
C SER A 168 5.70 7.29 -5.25
N TRP A 169 5.49 7.56 -3.96
CA TRP A 169 6.55 7.52 -2.96
C TRP A 169 7.08 6.11 -2.68
N ILE A 170 6.27 5.06 -2.84
CA ILE A 170 6.73 3.67 -2.69
C ILE A 170 7.87 3.38 -3.67
N ILE A 171 7.70 3.75 -4.94
CA ILE A 171 8.69 3.46 -5.98
C ILE A 171 10.03 4.10 -5.64
N ASP A 172 10.02 5.42 -5.41
CA ASP A 172 11.22 6.20 -5.11
C ASP A 172 11.92 5.70 -3.82
N TRP A 173 11.12 5.29 -2.81
CA TRP A 173 11.65 4.77 -1.55
C TRP A 173 12.28 3.39 -1.70
N LEU A 174 11.67 2.50 -2.47
CA LEU A 174 12.20 1.16 -2.74
C LEU A 174 13.52 1.24 -3.53
N GLU A 175 13.64 2.17 -4.48
CA GLU A 175 14.90 2.39 -5.21
C GLU A 175 16.04 2.78 -4.28
N LEU A 176 15.79 3.65 -3.30
CA LEU A 176 16.79 4.04 -2.30
C LEU A 176 17.18 2.88 -1.38
N THR A 177 16.21 2.08 -0.93
CA THR A 177 16.48 0.93 -0.05
C THR A 177 17.17 -0.20 -0.81
N TYR A 178 16.81 -0.45 -2.07
CA TYR A 178 17.47 -1.45 -2.90
C TYR A 178 18.95 -1.12 -3.13
N THR A 179 19.29 0.14 -3.37
CA THR A 179 20.68 0.60 -3.56
C THR A 179 21.49 0.39 -2.28
N GLU A 180 20.91 0.63 -1.10
CA GLU A 180 21.57 0.41 0.19
C GLU A 180 21.96 -1.07 0.41
N ASP A 181 21.07 -2.00 0.03
CA ASP A 181 21.21 -3.41 0.32
C ASP A 181 22.10 -4.16 -0.69
N HIS A 182 22.33 -3.61 -1.90
CA HIS A 182 22.91 -4.36 -3.02
C HIS A 182 24.15 -3.71 -3.62
N ASP A 183 24.57 -2.57 -3.17
CA ASP A 183 25.77 -1.88 -3.67
C ASP A 183 26.80 -1.70 -2.53
N ASP A 184 27.82 -2.55 -2.51
CA ASP A 184 28.87 -2.56 -1.49
C ASP A 184 29.77 -1.30 -1.53
N GLU A 185 29.72 -0.50 -2.61
CA GLU A 185 30.51 0.73 -2.77
C GLU A 185 29.72 2.00 -2.37
N VAL A 186 28.45 1.86 -1.94
CA VAL A 186 27.59 2.98 -1.60
C VAL A 186 28.00 3.64 -0.28
N ASP A 187 28.09 4.95 -0.31
CA ASP A 187 28.18 5.76 0.91
C ASP A 187 26.84 5.77 1.65
N LEU A 188 26.74 4.98 2.72
CA LEU A 188 25.56 4.89 3.59
C LEU A 188 25.12 6.26 4.12
N ALA A 189 26.06 7.18 4.35
CA ALA A 189 25.73 8.54 4.79
C ALA A 189 25.03 9.34 3.69
N GLU A 190 25.40 9.11 2.43
CA GLU A 190 24.72 9.72 1.29
C GLU A 190 23.31 9.17 1.10
N ILE A 191 23.12 7.84 1.23
CA ILE A 191 21.78 7.21 1.17
C ILE A 191 20.89 7.74 2.29
N GLU A 192 21.36 7.79 3.52
CA GLU A 192 20.59 8.34 4.64
C GLU A 192 20.19 9.81 4.39
N LYS A 193 21.08 10.61 3.83
CA LYS A 193 20.77 11.99 3.42
C LYS A 193 19.69 12.03 2.34
N LYS A 194 19.72 11.13 1.35
CA LYS A 194 18.70 11.02 0.31
C LYS A 194 17.35 10.60 0.90
N LYS A 195 17.32 9.64 1.83
CA LYS A 195 16.12 9.22 2.57
C LYS A 195 15.50 10.39 3.36
N GLN A 196 16.32 11.16 4.07
CA GLN A 196 15.86 12.33 4.82
C GLN A 196 15.31 13.42 3.90
N LEU A 197 15.97 13.69 2.77
CA LEU A 197 15.49 14.64 1.76
C LEU A 197 14.15 14.18 1.18
N MET A 198 14.03 12.89 0.86
CA MET A 198 12.78 12.33 0.35
C MET A 198 11.66 12.45 1.37
N LEU A 199 11.87 12.08 2.64
CA LEU A 199 10.89 12.25 3.71
C LEU A 199 10.45 13.71 3.83
N HIS A 200 11.39 14.65 3.76
CA HIS A 200 11.10 16.08 3.74
C HIS A 200 10.21 16.47 2.56
N ASN A 201 10.56 16.02 1.35
CA ASN A 201 9.81 16.33 0.12
C ASN A 201 8.39 15.73 0.16
N CYS A 202 8.23 14.48 0.55
CA CYS A 202 6.93 13.83 0.73
C CYS A 202 6.05 14.62 1.73
N THR A 203 6.65 15.04 2.86
CA THR A 203 5.95 15.84 3.86
C THR A 203 5.51 17.19 3.28
N ARG A 204 6.37 17.87 2.51
CA ARG A 204 6.05 19.13 1.84
C ARG A 204 4.94 18.98 0.81
N GLN A 205 4.98 17.92 0.00
CA GLN A 205 3.95 17.63 -1.01
C GLN A 205 2.58 17.42 -0.33
N ALA A 206 2.53 16.60 0.74
CA ALA A 206 1.31 16.41 1.49
C ALA A 206 0.81 17.71 2.14
N GLN A 207 1.69 18.50 2.73
CA GLN A 207 1.34 19.81 3.27
C GLN A 207 0.75 20.72 2.20
N MET A 208 1.37 20.82 1.01
CA MET A 208 0.84 21.63 -0.08
C MET A 208 -0.56 21.19 -0.52
N LEU A 209 -0.80 19.88 -0.64
CA LEU A 209 -2.11 19.33 -0.97
C LEU A 209 -3.16 19.72 0.08
N PHE A 210 -2.87 19.48 1.36
CA PHE A 210 -3.83 19.72 2.43
C PHE A 210 -3.99 21.20 2.77
N TYR A 211 -2.96 22.03 2.64
CA TYR A 211 -3.10 23.49 2.75
C TYR A 211 -3.89 24.09 1.59
N GLY A 212 -3.73 23.56 0.38
CA GLY A 212 -4.58 23.93 -0.75
C GLY A 212 -6.06 23.63 -0.43
N ALA A 213 -6.32 22.45 0.10
CA ALA A 213 -7.65 22.03 0.51
C ALA A 213 -8.24 22.86 1.66
N TYR A 214 -7.41 23.30 2.63
CA TYR A 214 -7.86 24.18 3.72
C TYR A 214 -8.46 25.50 3.20
N ASN A 215 -7.95 26.01 2.09
CA ASN A 215 -8.43 27.24 1.44
C ASN A 215 -9.42 26.98 0.30
N TRP A 216 -9.78 25.71 0.07
CA TRP A 216 -10.68 25.32 -1.00
C TRP A 216 -12.10 25.78 -0.72
N LYS A 217 -12.77 26.29 -1.74
CA LYS A 217 -14.19 26.63 -1.70
C LYS A 217 -14.95 25.62 -2.55
N SER A 218 -15.62 24.69 -1.89
CA SER A 218 -16.53 23.78 -2.59
C SER A 218 -17.67 24.55 -3.26
N THR A 219 -17.93 24.25 -4.53
CA THR A 219 -19.06 24.80 -5.27
C THR A 219 -20.19 23.79 -5.33
N GLU A 220 -21.45 24.25 -5.41
CA GLU A 220 -22.63 23.36 -5.53
C GLU A 220 -22.70 22.65 -6.91
N GLU A 221 -21.97 23.14 -7.91
CA GLU A 221 -22.01 22.66 -9.30
C GLU A 221 -21.34 21.31 -9.52
N THR A 222 -20.66 20.74 -8.54
CA THR A 222 -19.95 19.44 -8.66
C THR A 222 -20.85 18.22 -8.45
N ARG A 223 -22.16 18.37 -8.50
CA ARG A 223 -23.07 17.22 -8.63
C ARG A 223 -23.20 16.81 -10.11
N LEU A 224 -22.10 16.35 -10.68
CA LEU A 224 -22.16 15.53 -11.89
C LEU A 224 -22.66 14.15 -11.46
N ASN A 225 -23.95 13.96 -11.67
CA ASN A 225 -24.74 12.73 -11.71
C ASN A 225 -24.06 11.47 -11.12
N ASP A 226 -24.59 11.05 -9.97
CA ASP A 226 -24.56 9.65 -9.56
C ASP A 226 -25.22 8.72 -10.58
#